data_a017b6f829724f98f8ac07c60d755aa1
#
_entry.id   a017b6f829724f98f8ac07c60d755aa1
#
_cell.length_a   1.000
_cell.length_b   1.000
_cell.length_c   1.000
_cell.angle_alpha   90.00
_cell.angle_beta   90.00
_cell.angle_gamma   90.00
#
_symmetry.space_group_name_H-M   'P 1'
#
loop_
_entity.id
_entity.type
_entity.pdbx_description
1 polymer ?
#
loop_
_entity_poly.entity_id
_entity_poly.type
_entity_poly.pdbx_seq_one_letter_code
_entity_poly.pdbx_strand_id
1 'polypeptide(L)'
;MPTNKNALARIKVLDELLSDRNHNYSVKDLNRICTERLREYSDANFDISLRQTQKDINFIEFGPFEAELERFSATNLDGGSKVADKQCVRYANSGYSIFKKEMSDDEKSLLDHVLNML
;
A
#
# COMPACT_ATOMS: atom_id res chain seq x y z
N MET A 1 -9.78 2.69 22.71
CA MET A 1 -8.94 1.77 21.95
C MET A 1 -8.84 2.21 20.51
N PRO A 2 -7.65 2.31 20.00
CA PRO A 2 -7.53 2.56 18.59
C PRO A 2 -8.18 1.41 17.85
N THR A 3 -9.10 1.74 17.00
CA THR A 3 -9.75 0.74 16.17
C THR A 3 -9.05 0.73 14.83
N ASN A 4 -8.83 -0.45 14.28
CA ASN A 4 -8.23 -0.59 12.96
C ASN A 4 -9.29 -0.50 11.86
N LYS A 5 -10.27 0.40 12.05
CA LYS A 5 -11.38 0.55 11.12
C LYS A 5 -10.92 0.79 9.68
N ASN A 6 -9.83 1.50 9.53
CA ASN A 6 -9.33 1.85 8.22
C ASN A 6 -8.21 0.94 7.73
N ALA A 7 -7.85 -0.10 8.50
CA ALA A 7 -6.76 -0.99 8.13
C ALA A 7 -7.03 -1.68 6.80
N LEU A 8 -8.23 -2.24 6.62
CA LEU A 8 -8.58 -2.89 5.35
C LEU A 8 -8.57 -1.90 4.20
N ALA A 9 -9.12 -0.70 4.42
CA ALA A 9 -9.13 0.34 3.38
C ALA A 9 -7.70 0.75 3.00
N ARG A 10 -6.81 0.91 3.99
CA ARG A 10 -5.41 1.23 3.72
C ARG A 10 -4.74 0.13 2.89
N ILE A 11 -4.94 -1.12 3.27
CA ILE A 11 -4.34 -2.26 2.56
C ILE A 11 -4.87 -2.35 1.14
N LYS A 12 -6.16 -2.11 0.92
CA LYS A 12 -6.74 -2.09 -0.42
C LYS A 12 -6.11 -1.02 -1.31
N VAL A 13 -5.94 0.20 -0.78
CA VAL A 13 -5.33 1.28 -1.54
C VAL A 13 -3.87 0.94 -1.86
N LEU A 14 -3.12 0.47 -0.88
CA LEU A 14 -1.73 0.09 -1.09
C LEU A 14 -1.61 -1.04 -2.12
N ASP A 15 -2.50 -2.02 -2.07
CA ASP A 15 -2.52 -3.10 -3.05
C ASP A 15 -2.70 -2.57 -4.48
N GLU A 16 -3.63 -1.64 -4.68
CA GLU A 16 -3.83 -1.02 -5.98
C GLU A 16 -2.58 -0.29 -6.47
N LEU A 17 -1.94 0.45 -5.58
CA LEU A 17 -0.76 1.23 -5.93
C LEU A 17 0.45 0.34 -6.19
N LEU A 18 0.64 -0.70 -5.38
CA LEU A 18 1.76 -1.63 -5.55
C LEU A 18 1.61 -2.49 -6.81
N SER A 19 0.38 -2.70 -7.28
CA SER A 19 0.13 -3.45 -8.51
C SER A 19 0.17 -2.58 -9.77
N ASP A 20 0.23 -1.26 -9.62
CA ASP A 20 0.26 -0.32 -10.74
C ASP A 20 1.64 -0.31 -11.38
N ARG A 21 1.71 -0.71 -12.65
CA ARG A 21 2.96 -0.75 -13.43
C ARG A 21 3.20 0.52 -14.25
N ASN A 22 2.24 1.42 -14.27
CA ASN A 22 2.34 2.65 -15.05
C ASN A 22 2.98 3.80 -14.28
N HIS A 23 3.09 3.66 -12.96
CA HIS A 23 3.64 4.69 -12.09
C HIS A 23 4.67 4.09 -11.15
N ASN A 24 5.59 4.93 -10.70
CA ASN A 24 6.61 4.55 -9.74
C ASN A 24 6.34 5.28 -8.43
N TYR A 25 6.12 4.54 -7.36
CA TYR A 25 5.78 5.11 -6.07
C TYR A 25 6.84 4.82 -5.02
N SER A 26 7.32 5.87 -4.35
CA SER A 26 8.10 5.71 -3.13
C SER A 26 7.15 5.48 -1.95
N VAL A 27 7.71 5.13 -0.78
CA VAL A 27 6.90 4.98 0.43
C VAL A 27 6.18 6.29 0.76
N LYS A 28 6.85 7.42 0.56
CA LYS A 28 6.24 8.75 0.77
C LYS A 28 5.07 8.98 -0.17
N ASP A 29 5.21 8.58 -1.44
CA ASP A 29 4.12 8.70 -2.42
C ASP A 29 2.94 7.83 -2.00
N LEU A 30 3.21 6.60 -1.58
CA LEU A 30 2.16 5.68 -1.12
C LEU A 30 1.42 6.25 0.08
N ASN A 31 2.17 6.81 1.04
CA ASN A 31 1.58 7.44 2.22
C ASN A 31 0.67 8.62 1.83
N ARG A 32 1.16 9.51 0.98
CA ARG A 32 0.42 10.68 0.55
C ARG A 32 -0.87 10.30 -0.18
N ILE A 33 -0.77 9.40 -1.15
CA ILE A 33 -1.92 9.00 -1.96
C ILE A 33 -2.95 8.25 -1.12
N CYS A 34 -2.49 7.36 -0.27
CA CYS A 34 -3.38 6.61 0.62
C CYS A 34 -4.14 7.55 1.56
N THR A 35 -3.44 8.53 2.14
CA THR A 35 -4.06 9.54 2.99
C THR A 35 -5.11 10.34 2.23
N GLU A 36 -4.79 10.80 1.02
CA GLU A 36 -5.71 11.57 0.20
C GLU A 36 -6.98 10.77 -0.14
N ARG A 37 -6.81 9.52 -0.53
CA ARG A 37 -7.96 8.68 -0.88
C ARG A 37 -8.86 8.41 0.32
N LEU A 38 -8.28 8.16 1.48
CA LEU A 38 -9.08 7.88 2.67
C LEU A 38 -9.79 9.12 3.21
N ARG A 39 -9.24 10.30 2.98
CA ARG A 39 -9.93 11.56 3.30
C ARG A 39 -11.21 11.72 2.50
N GLU A 40 -11.21 11.27 1.25
CA GLU A 40 -12.40 11.32 0.41
C GLU A 40 -13.50 10.38 0.91
N TYR A 41 -13.11 9.23 1.49
CA TYR A 41 -14.07 8.21 1.92
C TYR A 41 -14.64 8.44 3.31
N SER A 42 -13.81 8.93 4.22
CA SER A 42 -14.15 8.87 5.64
C SER A 42 -14.21 10.23 6.31
N ASP A 43 -13.08 10.92 6.35
CA ASP A 43 -12.93 12.13 7.15
C ASP A 43 -11.85 13.01 6.51
N ALA A 44 -12.20 14.26 6.26
CA ALA A 44 -11.26 15.23 5.69
C ALA A 44 -10.03 15.45 6.58
N ASN A 45 -10.14 15.15 7.87
CA ASN A 45 -9.03 15.28 8.81
C ASN A 45 -8.22 13.98 8.98
N PHE A 46 -8.56 12.95 8.23
CA PHE A 46 -7.86 11.68 8.33
C PHE A 46 -6.39 11.85 7.96
N ASP A 47 -5.50 11.28 8.76
CA ASP A 47 -4.07 11.37 8.53
C ASP A 47 -3.41 10.03 8.86
N ILE A 48 -2.50 9.61 7.98
CA ILE A 48 -1.74 8.38 8.16
C ILE A 48 -0.28 8.74 8.30
N SER A 49 0.36 8.33 9.39
CA SER A 49 1.78 8.56 9.56
C SER A 49 2.58 7.75 8.56
N LEU A 50 3.77 8.23 8.21
CA LEU A 50 4.69 7.48 7.35
C LEU A 50 5.04 6.14 7.98
N ARG A 51 5.19 6.12 9.30
CA ARG A 51 5.46 4.89 10.05
C ARG A 51 4.35 3.86 9.88
N GLN A 52 3.08 4.31 9.90
CA GLN A 52 1.95 3.41 9.69
C GLN A 52 1.98 2.84 8.28
N THR A 53 2.29 3.65 7.27
CA THR A 53 2.41 3.17 5.89
C THR A 53 3.51 2.11 5.77
N GLN A 54 4.66 2.32 6.41
CA GLN A 54 5.72 1.32 6.43
C GLN A 54 5.28 0.03 7.10
N LYS A 55 4.54 0.12 8.20
CA LYS A 55 3.99 -1.06 8.88
C LYS A 55 3.01 -1.82 7.98
N ASP A 56 2.17 -1.09 7.26
CA ASP A 56 1.21 -1.70 6.34
C ASP A 56 1.93 -2.42 5.19
N ILE A 57 2.99 -1.81 4.65
CA ILE A 57 3.80 -2.43 3.60
C ILE A 57 4.49 -3.69 4.14
N ASN A 58 5.04 -3.62 5.35
CA ASN A 58 5.66 -4.79 5.98
C ASN A 58 4.65 -5.89 6.22
N PHE A 59 3.43 -5.54 6.59
CA PHE A 59 2.35 -6.53 6.74
C PHE A 59 2.05 -7.24 5.41
N ILE A 60 2.04 -6.50 4.31
CA ILE A 60 1.81 -7.09 2.98
C ILE A 60 2.95 -8.04 2.61
N GLU A 61 4.18 -7.65 2.89
CA GLU A 61 5.37 -8.41 2.50
C GLU A 61 5.63 -9.62 3.41
N PHE A 62 5.53 -9.42 4.71
CA PHE A 62 5.94 -10.42 5.70
C PHE A 62 4.78 -11.04 6.49
N GLY A 63 3.57 -10.58 6.28
CA GLY A 63 2.39 -11.11 6.94
C GLY A 63 1.82 -12.33 6.22
N PRO A 64 0.54 -12.64 6.44
CA PRO A 64 -0.06 -13.86 5.91
C PRO A 64 -0.04 -13.98 4.39
N PHE A 65 0.02 -12.88 3.68
CA PHE A 65 0.03 -12.89 2.21
C PHE A 65 1.40 -13.20 1.64
N GLU A 66 2.46 -12.93 2.38
CA GLU A 66 3.84 -13.12 1.95
C GLU A 66 4.08 -12.60 0.52
N ALA A 67 3.52 -11.42 0.24
CA ALA A 67 3.60 -10.83 -1.09
C ALA A 67 5.04 -10.44 -1.40
N GLU A 68 5.50 -10.85 -2.58
CA GLU A 68 6.86 -10.52 -3.00
C GLU A 68 6.90 -9.09 -3.52
N LEU A 69 7.72 -8.26 -2.90
CA LEU A 69 7.91 -6.87 -3.31
C LEU A 69 9.30 -6.68 -3.89
N GLU A 70 9.40 -5.81 -4.88
CA GLU A 70 10.70 -5.37 -5.38
C GLU A 70 10.88 -3.89 -5.09
N ARG A 71 12.11 -3.53 -4.74
CA ARG A 71 12.49 -2.15 -4.51
C ARG A 71 13.48 -1.73 -5.59
N PHE A 72 13.25 -0.55 -6.14
CA PHE A 72 14.04 -0.07 -7.27
C PHE A 72 14.17 1.44 -7.23
N SER A 73 15.19 1.96 -7.90
CA SER A 73 15.36 3.40 -8.04
C SER A 73 14.73 3.86 -9.34
N ALA A 74 13.99 4.95 -9.28
CA ALA A 74 13.43 5.58 -10.47
C ALA A 74 13.95 7.01 -10.57
N THR A 75 14.36 7.40 -11.77
CA THR A 75 14.83 8.76 -12.02
C THR A 75 13.64 9.65 -12.32
N ASN A 76 13.50 10.72 -11.57
CA ASN A 76 12.50 11.75 -11.86
C ASN A 76 13.10 12.74 -12.85
N LEU A 77 12.37 13.02 -13.92
CA LEU A 77 12.74 14.03 -14.91
C LEU A 77 11.72 15.15 -14.85
N ASP A 78 12.20 16.38 -14.86
CA ASP A 78 11.35 17.56 -14.93
C ASP A 78 11.86 18.42 -16.08
N GLY A 79 11.02 18.59 -17.08
CA GLY A 79 11.39 19.35 -18.27
C GLY A 79 12.64 18.80 -18.98
N GLY A 80 12.90 17.50 -18.85
CA GLY A 80 14.05 16.86 -19.44
C GLY A 80 15.29 16.86 -18.56
N SER A 81 15.24 17.49 -17.39
CA SER A 81 16.35 17.51 -16.44
C SER A 81 16.14 16.50 -15.33
N LYS A 82 17.20 15.80 -14.98
CA LYS A 82 17.17 14.86 -13.85
C LYS A 82 17.03 15.65 -12.57
N VAL A 83 15.94 15.38 -11.81
CA VAL A 83 15.70 16.01 -10.53
C VAL A 83 16.36 15.22 -9.41
N ALA A 84 15.98 13.96 -9.26
CA ALA A 84 16.54 13.08 -8.24
C ALA A 84 16.06 11.67 -8.50
N ASP A 85 16.87 10.70 -8.06
CA ASP A 85 16.42 9.31 -8.01
C ASP A 85 15.59 9.14 -6.75
N LYS A 86 14.50 8.39 -6.87
CA LYS A 86 13.68 8.02 -5.71
C LYS A 86 13.62 6.51 -5.57
N GLN A 87 13.59 6.06 -4.33
CA GLN A 87 13.45 4.65 -4.02
C GLN A 87 11.99 4.27 -4.07
N CYS A 88 11.65 3.36 -4.97
CA CYS A 88 10.29 2.94 -5.22
C CYS A 88 10.07 1.49 -4.80
N VAL A 89 8.80 1.13 -4.62
CA VAL A 89 8.42 -0.23 -4.25
C VAL A 89 7.18 -0.63 -5.04
N ARG A 90 7.13 -1.89 -5.47
CA ARG A 90 5.96 -2.45 -6.16
C ARG A 90 5.98 -3.97 -6.01
N TYR A 91 4.88 -4.63 -6.38
CA TYR A 91 4.89 -6.09 -6.42
C TYR A 91 5.91 -6.57 -7.45
N ALA A 92 6.67 -7.59 -7.07
CA ALA A 92 7.68 -8.17 -7.95
C ALA A 92 7.03 -8.83 -9.17
N ASN A 93 5.87 -9.45 -8.97
CA ASN A 93 5.15 -10.14 -10.03
C ASN A 93 4.12 -9.23 -10.68
N SER A 94 4.25 -9.04 -11.99
CA SER A 94 3.28 -8.29 -12.76
C SER A 94 1.92 -9.00 -12.70
N GLY A 95 0.89 -8.23 -12.45
CA GLY A 95 -0.46 -8.76 -12.36
C GLY A 95 -0.84 -9.33 -11.00
N TYR A 96 0.08 -9.31 -10.03
CA TYR A 96 -0.25 -9.73 -8.68
C TYR A 96 -1.11 -8.67 -7.98
N SER A 97 -2.09 -9.13 -7.21
CA SER A 97 -2.88 -8.30 -6.30
C SER A 97 -3.48 -9.20 -5.24
N ILE A 98 -3.50 -8.72 -3.99
CA ILE A 98 -4.09 -9.46 -2.87
C ILE A 98 -5.58 -9.70 -3.12
N PHE A 99 -6.26 -8.73 -3.72
CA PHE A 99 -7.71 -8.76 -3.89
C PHE A 99 -8.15 -9.11 -5.31
N LYS A 100 -7.24 -9.54 -6.15
CA LYS A 100 -7.54 -9.86 -7.55
C LYS A 100 -8.45 -11.07 -7.70
N LYS A 101 -8.28 -12.05 -6.81
CA LYS A 101 -9.11 -13.24 -6.79
C LYS A 101 -10.18 -13.07 -5.72
N GLU A 102 -11.34 -13.64 -6.00
CA GLU A 102 -12.37 -13.72 -4.99
C GLU A 102 -11.84 -14.55 -3.82
N MET A 103 -11.86 -13.96 -2.64
CA MET A 103 -11.34 -14.63 -1.45
C MET A 103 -12.37 -15.61 -0.92
N SER A 104 -11.90 -16.78 -0.46
CA SER A 104 -12.75 -17.73 0.25
C SER A 104 -13.16 -17.14 1.60
N ASP A 105 -14.20 -17.68 2.22
CA ASP A 105 -14.64 -17.23 3.54
C ASP A 105 -13.55 -17.39 4.59
N ASP A 106 -12.77 -18.47 4.50
CA ASP A 106 -11.64 -18.70 5.41
C ASP A 106 -10.57 -17.64 5.27
N GLU A 107 -10.27 -17.23 4.02
CA GLU A 107 -9.29 -16.20 3.74
C GLU A 107 -9.77 -14.84 4.26
N LYS A 108 -11.04 -14.52 4.08
CA LYS A 108 -11.63 -13.29 4.60
C LYS A 108 -11.58 -13.25 6.12
N SER A 109 -11.90 -14.36 6.76
CA SER A 109 -11.86 -14.45 8.22
C SER A 109 -10.45 -14.28 8.75
N LEU A 110 -9.47 -14.90 8.09
CA LEU A 110 -8.07 -14.76 8.45
C LEU A 110 -7.61 -13.31 8.30
N LEU A 111 -7.97 -12.66 7.20
CA LEU A 111 -7.63 -11.27 6.94
C LEU A 111 -8.20 -10.36 8.02
N ASP A 112 -9.50 -10.51 8.33
CA ASP A 112 -10.15 -9.72 9.37
C ASP A 112 -9.48 -9.93 10.73
N HIS A 113 -9.17 -11.18 11.08
CA HIS A 113 -8.52 -11.51 12.33
C HIS A 113 -7.15 -10.81 12.45
N VAL A 114 -6.34 -10.92 11.42
CA VAL A 114 -4.99 -10.33 11.42
C VAL A 114 -5.05 -8.81 11.43
N LEU A 115 -5.95 -8.21 10.66
CA LEU A 115 -6.10 -6.76 10.65
C LEU A 115 -6.53 -6.21 12.00
N ASN A 116 -7.34 -6.95 12.74
CA ASN A 116 -7.75 -6.57 14.08
C ASN A 116 -6.60 -6.62 15.09
N MET A 117 -5.50 -7.28 14.75
CA MET A 117 -4.31 -7.37 15.59
C MET A 117 -3.30 -6.26 15.29
N LEU A 118 -3.50 -5.50 14.22
CA LEU A 118 -2.64 -4.36 13.89
C LEU A 118 -2.95 -3.15 14.81
#